data_b5064c1cb3262fd2d2ba60187dce5d6b
#
_entry.id   b5064c1cb3262fd2d2ba60187dce5d6b
#
_cell.length_a   1.000
_cell.length_b   1.000
_cell.length_c   1.000
_cell.angle_alpha   90.00
_cell.angle_beta   90.00
_cell.angle_gamma   90.00
#
_symmetry.space_group_name_H-M   'P 1'
#
loop_
_entity.id
_entity.type
_entity.pdbx_description
1 polymer ?
#
loop_
_entity_poly.entity_id
_entity_poly.type
_entity_poly.pdbx_seq_one_letter_code
_entity_poly.pdbx_strand_id
1 'polypeptide(L)'
;MQQEAQLNEARWGNLQVGLLAGDLAAAAASASLVTPAVAIIDRSLVEQAAFKQPILHGLRRHTLRAFRQPGLFVFQRPFGIVWALYAATYSVANVTDTISRKLEITAAGTITFATTMMANVPLALWKDIRFAQEYGTGRGPDATKANIPNSVPLQNKSLARAAAAIFLVRDGVTIFGSFTLAPWLSDAIPDGLAAHFHAKPIITQLTVPVLTQLVATPLHLLALDMYTRQYTMPLLERVKHSQQYLPSSALLRCIRIIPAFGIGCLTNMELRCAFHARVSG
;
A
#
# COMPACT_ATOMS: atom_id res chain seq x y z
N MET A 1 -3.93 -51.15 1.94
CA MET A 1 -4.56 -50.20 2.85
C MET A 1 -3.56 -49.20 3.48
N GLN A 2 -2.54 -49.61 4.27
CA GLN A 2 -1.55 -48.64 4.86
C GLN A 2 -0.74 -47.89 3.80
N GLN A 3 -0.28 -48.57 2.75
CA GLN A 3 0.51 -47.99 1.67
C GLN A 3 -0.30 -47.02 0.79
N GLU A 4 -1.57 -47.30 0.57
CA GLU A 4 -2.49 -46.39 -0.13
C GLU A 4 -2.85 -45.16 0.70
N ALA A 5 -2.99 -45.32 2.03
CA ALA A 5 -3.19 -44.20 2.94
C ALA A 5 -1.97 -43.26 2.94
N GLN A 6 -0.75 -43.80 3.00
CA GLN A 6 0.50 -43.03 2.94
C GLN A 6 0.67 -42.31 1.58
N LEU A 7 0.32 -42.95 0.47
CA LEU A 7 0.35 -42.35 -0.87
C LEU A 7 -0.68 -41.21 -1.00
N ASN A 8 -1.86 -41.38 -0.41
CA ASN A 8 -2.88 -40.35 -0.40
C ASN A 8 -2.44 -39.14 0.49
N GLU A 9 -1.90 -39.39 1.67
CA GLU A 9 -1.37 -38.31 2.53
C GLU A 9 -0.24 -37.55 1.85
N ALA A 10 0.70 -38.21 1.20
CA ALA A 10 1.80 -37.57 0.46
C ALA A 10 1.25 -36.77 -0.74
N ARG A 11 0.26 -37.26 -1.46
CA ARG A 11 -0.39 -36.55 -2.57
C ARG A 11 -1.15 -35.32 -2.08
N TRP A 12 -1.85 -35.42 -0.95
CA TRP A 12 -2.51 -34.28 -0.31
C TRP A 12 -1.51 -33.23 0.17
N GLY A 13 -0.40 -33.64 0.77
CA GLY A 13 0.68 -32.74 1.18
C GLY A 13 1.28 -31.97 0.00
N ASN A 14 1.58 -32.68 -1.09
CA ASN A 14 2.12 -32.06 -2.31
C ASN A 14 1.14 -31.09 -2.97
N LEU A 15 -0.16 -31.41 -3.00
CA LEU A 15 -1.20 -30.52 -3.50
C LEU A 15 -1.27 -29.23 -2.67
N GLN A 16 -1.19 -29.33 -1.34
CA GLN A 16 -1.22 -28.17 -0.46
C GLN A 16 0.00 -27.26 -0.66
N VAL A 17 1.19 -27.84 -0.75
CA VAL A 17 2.42 -27.10 -1.03
C VAL A 17 2.34 -26.40 -2.40
N GLY A 18 1.80 -27.07 -3.41
CA GLY A 18 1.59 -26.49 -4.75
C GLY A 18 0.65 -25.29 -4.74
N LEU A 19 -0.47 -25.35 -4.01
CA LEU A 19 -1.41 -24.24 -3.88
C LEU A 19 -0.78 -23.04 -3.16
N LEU A 20 -0.07 -23.28 -2.05
CA LEU A 20 0.62 -22.20 -1.31
C LEU A 20 1.76 -21.59 -2.13
N ALA A 21 2.49 -22.40 -2.90
CA ALA A 21 3.50 -21.89 -3.82
C ALA A 21 2.88 -21.01 -4.91
N GLY A 22 1.72 -21.41 -5.45
CA GLY A 22 0.92 -20.62 -6.38
C GLY A 22 0.46 -19.28 -5.78
N ASP A 23 0.01 -19.28 -4.52
CA ASP A 23 -0.38 -18.09 -3.78
C ASP A 23 0.78 -17.09 -3.63
N LEU A 24 1.97 -17.57 -3.27
CA LEU A 24 3.17 -16.75 -3.14
C LEU A 24 3.66 -16.24 -4.49
N ALA A 25 3.62 -17.07 -5.54
CA ALA A 25 4.00 -16.67 -6.89
C ALA A 25 3.06 -15.60 -7.45
N ALA A 26 1.75 -15.74 -7.27
CA ALA A 26 0.75 -14.74 -7.65
C ALA A 26 0.97 -13.42 -6.91
N ALA A 27 1.22 -13.48 -5.61
CA ALA A 27 1.52 -12.31 -4.79
C ALA A 27 2.78 -11.56 -5.26
N ALA A 28 3.88 -12.28 -5.49
CA ALA A 28 5.14 -11.71 -5.95
C ALA A 28 5.01 -11.07 -7.34
N ALA A 29 4.36 -11.75 -8.29
CA ALA A 29 4.14 -11.24 -9.63
C ALA A 29 3.28 -9.98 -9.63
N SER A 30 2.17 -9.98 -8.89
CA SER A 30 1.27 -8.83 -8.78
C SER A 30 1.93 -7.63 -8.09
N ALA A 31 2.70 -7.87 -7.03
CA ALA A 31 3.51 -6.85 -6.39
C ALA A 31 4.51 -6.23 -7.38
N SER A 32 5.14 -7.05 -8.24
CA SER A 32 6.10 -6.55 -9.23
C SER A 32 5.45 -5.63 -10.28
N LEU A 33 4.20 -5.88 -10.65
CA LEU A 33 3.44 -5.04 -11.59
C LEU A 33 3.00 -3.70 -10.97
N VAL A 34 2.61 -3.70 -9.70
CA VAL A 34 2.11 -2.50 -9.01
C VAL A 34 3.24 -1.59 -8.56
N THR A 35 4.36 -2.16 -8.13
CA THR A 35 5.45 -1.45 -7.48
C THR A 35 6.01 -0.27 -8.27
N PRO A 36 6.24 -0.35 -9.60
CA PRO A 36 6.78 0.78 -10.35
C PRO A 36 5.94 2.05 -10.21
N ALA A 37 4.63 1.92 -10.43
CA ALA A 37 3.71 3.05 -10.37
C ALA A 37 3.64 3.63 -8.95
N VAL A 38 3.46 2.78 -7.94
CA VAL A 38 3.35 3.23 -6.55
C VAL A 38 4.65 3.83 -6.03
N ALA A 39 5.81 3.23 -6.33
CA ALA A 39 7.10 3.76 -5.91
C ALA A 39 7.39 5.15 -6.49
N ILE A 40 7.04 5.39 -7.76
CA ILE A 40 7.17 6.70 -8.42
C ILE A 40 6.26 7.72 -7.74
N ILE A 41 5.00 7.39 -7.48
CA ILE A 41 4.02 8.27 -6.85
C ILE A 41 4.45 8.61 -5.42
N ASP A 42 4.70 7.59 -4.59
CA ASP A 42 5.04 7.77 -3.17
C ASP A 42 6.34 8.59 -3.01
N ARG A 43 7.35 8.32 -3.84
CA ARG A 43 8.59 9.10 -3.84
C ARG A 43 8.36 10.56 -4.22
N SER A 44 7.57 10.81 -5.27
CA SER A 44 7.26 12.17 -5.70
C SER A 44 6.49 12.96 -4.64
N LEU A 45 5.59 12.30 -3.90
CA LEU A 45 4.85 12.90 -2.79
C LEU A 45 5.78 13.31 -1.63
N VAL A 46 6.70 12.44 -1.23
CA VAL A 46 7.65 12.73 -0.16
C VAL A 46 8.60 13.87 -0.56
N GLU A 47 9.13 13.83 -1.78
CA GLU A 47 10.01 14.90 -2.31
C GLU A 47 9.27 16.24 -2.42
N GLN A 48 8.00 16.26 -2.82
CA GLN A 48 7.18 17.49 -2.82
C GLN A 48 7.02 18.07 -1.42
N ALA A 49 6.63 17.23 -0.45
CA ALA A 49 6.41 17.68 0.92
C ALA A 49 7.70 18.18 1.58
N ALA A 50 8.84 17.55 1.30
CA ALA A 50 10.13 17.91 1.89
C ALA A 50 10.77 19.12 1.23
N PHE A 51 10.79 19.19 -0.11
CA PHE A 51 11.58 20.16 -0.87
C PHE A 51 10.74 21.21 -1.60
N LYS A 52 9.41 21.19 -1.45
CA LYS A 52 8.48 22.11 -2.11
C LYS A 52 8.59 22.11 -3.65
N GLN A 53 9.06 21.01 -4.24
CA GLN A 53 9.17 20.87 -5.68
C GLN A 53 7.81 20.59 -6.33
N PRO A 54 7.56 21.07 -7.58
CA PRO A 54 6.35 20.71 -8.30
C PRO A 54 6.24 19.20 -8.49
N ILE A 55 5.09 18.62 -8.15
CA ILE A 55 4.89 17.17 -8.15
C ILE A 55 5.08 16.54 -9.54
N LEU A 56 4.65 17.25 -10.59
CA LEU A 56 4.82 16.80 -11.99
C LEU A 56 6.29 16.68 -12.39
N HIS A 57 7.17 17.49 -11.82
CA HIS A 57 8.61 17.39 -12.04
C HIS A 57 9.16 16.09 -11.48
N GLY A 58 8.78 15.75 -10.22
CA GLY A 58 9.14 14.48 -9.57
C GLY A 58 8.63 13.28 -10.37
N LEU A 59 7.35 13.27 -10.71
CA LEU A 59 6.72 12.21 -11.49
C LEU A 59 7.45 12.00 -12.84
N ARG A 60 7.62 13.06 -13.62
CA ARG A 60 8.30 12.98 -14.92
C ARG A 60 9.73 12.43 -14.77
N ARG A 61 10.49 12.94 -13.80
CA ARG A 61 11.87 12.53 -13.55
C ARG A 61 11.97 11.05 -13.23
N HIS A 62 11.14 10.56 -12.29
CA HIS A 62 11.17 9.16 -11.86
C HIS A 62 10.61 8.22 -12.91
N THR A 63 9.58 8.63 -13.64
CA THR A 63 9.04 7.86 -14.76
C THR A 63 10.06 7.72 -15.89
N LEU A 64 10.69 8.82 -16.32
CA LEU A 64 11.75 8.76 -17.34
C LEU A 64 12.93 7.88 -16.91
N ARG A 65 13.29 7.93 -15.61
CA ARG A 65 14.35 7.07 -15.07
C ARG A 65 13.94 5.59 -15.11
N ALA A 66 12.72 5.27 -14.75
CA ALA A 66 12.20 3.89 -14.79
C ALA A 66 12.26 3.31 -16.22
N PHE A 67 11.93 4.11 -17.25
CA PHE A 67 12.00 3.67 -18.64
C PHE A 67 13.42 3.64 -19.23
N ARG A 68 14.27 4.59 -18.86
CA ARG A 68 15.64 4.66 -19.42
C ARG A 68 16.60 3.67 -18.77
N GLN A 69 16.40 3.36 -17.51
CA GLN A 69 17.29 2.53 -16.70
C GLN A 69 16.47 1.55 -15.83
N PRO A 70 15.69 0.64 -16.44
CA PRO A 70 14.77 -0.24 -15.69
C PRO A 70 15.49 -1.13 -14.68
N GLY A 71 16.66 -1.65 -15.03
CA GLY A 71 17.47 -2.47 -14.11
C GLY A 71 17.88 -1.68 -12.86
N LEU A 72 18.42 -0.47 -13.02
CA LEU A 72 18.79 0.37 -11.89
C LEU A 72 17.57 0.80 -11.07
N PHE A 73 16.42 1.03 -11.71
CA PHE A 73 15.20 1.42 -11.02
C PHE A 73 14.66 0.31 -10.11
N VAL A 74 14.65 -0.94 -10.60
CA VAL A 74 14.16 -2.11 -9.84
C VAL A 74 15.04 -2.40 -8.62
N PHE A 75 16.36 -2.22 -8.73
CA PHE A 75 17.28 -2.43 -7.61
C PHE A 75 17.42 -1.23 -6.67
N GLN A 76 16.66 -0.16 -6.87
CA GLN A 76 16.63 0.96 -5.92
C GLN A 76 15.81 0.63 -4.68
N ARG A 77 16.21 1.19 -3.54
CA ARG A 77 15.51 1.01 -2.25
C ARG A 77 14.02 1.31 -2.28
N PRO A 78 13.51 2.40 -2.93
CA PRO A 78 12.08 2.67 -2.96
C PRO A 78 11.29 1.55 -3.62
N PHE A 79 11.82 0.96 -4.68
CA PHE A 79 11.19 -0.20 -5.30
C PHE A 79 11.12 -1.37 -4.33
N GLY A 80 12.23 -1.76 -3.72
CA GLY A 80 12.27 -2.89 -2.79
C GLY A 80 11.35 -2.71 -1.58
N ILE A 81 11.25 -1.50 -1.02
CA ILE A 81 10.37 -1.20 0.11
C ILE A 81 8.89 -1.34 -0.27
N VAL A 82 8.48 -0.79 -1.43
CA VAL A 82 7.10 -0.88 -1.92
C VAL A 82 6.78 -2.32 -2.33
N TRP A 83 7.70 -2.99 -3.02
CA TRP A 83 7.54 -4.39 -3.40
C TRP A 83 7.34 -5.30 -2.19
N ALA A 84 8.17 -5.15 -1.16
CA ALA A 84 8.06 -5.93 0.09
C ALA A 84 6.70 -5.72 0.78
N LEU A 85 6.19 -4.49 0.81
CA LEU A 85 4.86 -4.20 1.35
C LEU A 85 3.77 -4.97 0.60
N TYR A 86 3.71 -4.83 -0.74
CA TYR A 86 2.65 -5.46 -1.53
C TYR A 86 2.80 -6.98 -1.61
N ALA A 87 4.02 -7.49 -1.79
CA ALA A 87 4.27 -8.92 -1.80
C ALA A 87 3.87 -9.58 -0.49
N ALA A 88 4.26 -9.01 0.66
CA ALA A 88 3.87 -9.54 1.96
C ALA A 88 2.34 -9.45 2.18
N THR A 89 1.72 -8.32 1.84
CA THR A 89 0.27 -8.14 2.00
C THR A 89 -0.53 -9.15 1.18
N TYR A 90 -0.19 -9.31 -0.11
CA TYR A 90 -0.86 -10.29 -0.97
C TYR A 90 -0.55 -11.73 -0.56
N SER A 91 0.69 -12.03 -0.14
CA SER A 91 1.04 -13.37 0.35
C SER A 91 0.23 -13.75 1.59
N VAL A 92 0.13 -12.85 2.57
CA VAL A 92 -0.67 -13.10 3.78
C VAL A 92 -2.15 -13.28 3.42
N ALA A 93 -2.70 -12.43 2.54
CA ALA A 93 -4.09 -12.54 2.11
C ALA A 93 -4.36 -13.88 1.42
N ASN A 94 -3.54 -14.24 0.42
CA ASN A 94 -3.72 -15.46 -0.37
C ASN A 94 -3.58 -16.71 0.49
N VAL A 95 -2.48 -16.81 1.24
CA VAL A 95 -2.17 -17.98 2.09
C VAL A 95 -3.25 -18.16 3.17
N THR A 96 -3.65 -17.07 3.83
CA THR A 96 -4.71 -17.16 4.86
C THR A 96 -6.04 -17.60 4.25
N ASP A 97 -6.42 -17.06 3.10
CA ASP A 97 -7.66 -17.45 2.43
C ASP A 97 -7.62 -18.94 2.00
N THR A 98 -6.50 -19.41 1.41
CA THR A 98 -6.32 -20.81 1.03
C THR A 98 -6.43 -21.74 2.24
N ILE A 99 -5.76 -21.42 3.34
CA ILE A 99 -5.79 -22.24 4.56
C ILE A 99 -7.19 -22.20 5.19
N SER A 100 -7.79 -21.02 5.35
CA SER A 100 -9.10 -20.87 6.00
C SER A 100 -10.22 -21.59 5.24
N ARG A 101 -10.19 -21.55 3.90
CA ARG A 101 -11.16 -22.29 3.06
C ARG A 101 -10.95 -23.80 3.14
N LYS A 102 -9.71 -24.27 3.19
CA LYS A 102 -9.40 -25.71 3.33
C LYS A 102 -9.79 -26.26 4.69
N LEU A 103 -9.72 -25.45 5.74
CA LEU A 103 -10.17 -25.80 7.07
C LEU A 103 -11.69 -25.61 7.25
N GLU A 104 -12.42 -25.28 6.16
CA GLU A 104 -13.87 -25.05 6.15
C GLU A 104 -14.35 -24.03 7.20
N ILE A 105 -13.50 -23.03 7.47
CA ILE A 105 -13.82 -22.00 8.47
C ILE A 105 -14.91 -21.08 7.91
N THR A 106 -16.07 -21.06 8.54
CA THR A 106 -17.24 -20.24 8.14
C THR A 106 -16.90 -18.76 7.99
N ALA A 107 -15.97 -18.24 8.82
CA ALA A 107 -15.54 -16.84 8.81
C ALA A 107 -14.23 -16.59 8.02
N ALA A 108 -13.91 -17.42 7.02
CA ALA A 108 -12.65 -17.35 6.27
C ALA A 108 -12.33 -15.94 5.75
N GLY A 109 -13.30 -15.23 5.17
CA GLY A 109 -13.13 -13.86 4.68
C GLY A 109 -12.76 -12.88 5.78
N THR A 110 -13.40 -12.96 6.96
CA THR A 110 -13.11 -12.09 8.10
C THR A 110 -11.70 -12.34 8.65
N ILE A 111 -11.29 -13.61 8.75
CA ILE A 111 -9.95 -13.99 9.20
C ILE A 111 -8.90 -13.50 8.21
N THR A 112 -9.11 -13.71 6.91
CA THR A 112 -8.22 -13.22 5.85
C THR A 112 -8.09 -11.70 5.91
N PHE A 113 -9.18 -10.99 6.11
CA PHE A 113 -9.17 -9.55 6.29
C PHE A 113 -8.35 -9.14 7.52
N ALA A 114 -8.64 -9.71 8.69
CA ALA A 114 -7.98 -9.36 9.93
C ALA A 114 -6.47 -9.63 9.88
N THR A 115 -6.05 -10.79 9.41
CA THR A 115 -4.63 -11.16 9.28
C THR A 115 -3.91 -10.29 8.26
N THR A 116 -4.56 -9.97 7.13
CA THR A 116 -4.01 -9.05 6.12
C THR A 116 -3.81 -7.66 6.70
N MET A 117 -4.76 -7.15 7.48
CA MET A 117 -4.63 -5.84 8.15
C MET A 117 -3.52 -5.85 9.19
N MET A 118 -3.40 -6.90 10.01
CA MET A 118 -2.34 -7.02 10.99
C MET A 118 -0.94 -7.02 10.36
N ALA A 119 -0.79 -7.57 9.16
CA ALA A 119 0.46 -7.53 8.41
C ALA A 119 0.65 -6.19 7.68
N ASN A 120 -0.38 -5.67 7.02
CA ASN A 120 -0.28 -4.49 6.16
C ASN A 120 -0.02 -3.19 6.93
N VAL A 121 -0.68 -2.97 8.08
CA VAL A 121 -0.57 -1.71 8.83
C VAL A 121 0.86 -1.44 9.32
N PRO A 122 1.56 -2.38 9.98
CA PRO A 122 2.96 -2.18 10.38
C PRO A 122 3.90 -1.99 9.19
N LEU A 123 3.68 -2.73 8.09
CA LEU A 123 4.49 -2.61 6.87
C LEU A 123 4.27 -1.27 6.16
N ALA A 124 3.04 -0.79 6.10
CA ALA A 124 2.72 0.53 5.55
C ALA A 124 3.38 1.66 6.36
N LEU A 125 3.28 1.59 7.70
CA LEU A 125 3.96 2.51 8.60
C LEU A 125 5.48 2.47 8.41
N TRP A 126 6.08 1.27 8.37
CA TRP A 126 7.50 1.09 8.12
C TRP A 126 7.93 1.69 6.78
N LYS A 127 7.15 1.47 5.71
CA LYS A 127 7.39 2.07 4.40
C LYS A 127 7.39 3.60 4.48
N ASP A 128 6.37 4.20 5.08
CA ASP A 128 6.24 5.65 5.14
C ASP A 128 7.37 6.30 5.94
N ILE A 129 7.77 5.68 7.05
CA ILE A 129 8.94 6.10 7.83
C ILE A 129 10.23 6.00 7.00
N ARG A 130 10.45 4.90 6.28
CA ARG A 130 11.62 4.72 5.43
C ARG A 130 11.68 5.73 4.29
N PHE A 131 10.53 5.99 3.65
CA PHE A 131 10.45 7.00 2.60
C PHE A 131 10.74 8.41 3.14
N ALA A 132 10.20 8.75 4.30
CA ALA A 132 10.48 10.04 4.96
C ALA A 132 11.97 10.17 5.32
N GLN A 133 12.62 9.10 5.80
CA GLN A 133 14.04 9.09 6.13
C GLN A 133 14.92 9.27 4.89
N GLU A 134 14.64 8.54 3.82
CA GLU A 134 15.53 8.51 2.65
C GLU A 134 15.30 9.69 1.71
N TYR A 135 14.05 10.11 1.52
CA TYR A 135 13.69 11.12 0.51
C TYR A 135 13.22 12.43 1.12
N GLY A 136 12.79 12.42 2.38
CA GLY A 136 12.36 13.62 3.08
C GLY A 136 13.51 14.45 3.66
N THR A 137 14.69 13.86 3.87
CA THR A 137 15.86 14.52 4.46
C THR A 137 16.93 14.90 3.43
N GLY A 138 16.72 14.68 2.15
CA GLY A 138 17.68 14.97 1.08
C GLY A 138 18.91 14.05 1.04
N ARG A 139 18.91 12.96 1.79
CA ARG A 139 20.01 11.98 1.82
C ARG A 139 19.93 10.88 0.77
N GLY A 140 18.92 10.91 -0.10
CA GLY A 140 18.78 9.92 -1.16
C GLY A 140 19.93 9.95 -2.17
N PRO A 141 20.16 8.86 -2.92
CA PRO A 141 21.24 8.74 -3.90
C PRO A 141 21.22 9.80 -5.02
N ASP A 142 20.12 10.50 -5.15
CA ASP A 142 19.92 11.62 -6.11
C ASP A 142 20.00 13.00 -5.45
N ALA A 143 20.38 13.10 -4.20
CA ALA A 143 20.61 14.37 -3.56
C ALA A 143 21.76 15.09 -4.29
N THR A 144 21.41 15.98 -5.23
CA THR A 144 22.33 17.00 -5.72
C THR A 144 22.87 17.71 -4.48
N LYS A 145 24.18 17.95 -4.42
CA LYS A 145 24.93 18.58 -3.32
C LYS A 145 24.49 20.04 -2.99
N ALA A 146 23.20 20.32 -3.07
CA ALA A 146 22.63 21.59 -2.69
C ALA A 146 22.58 21.65 -1.16
N ASN A 147 23.61 22.31 -0.58
CA ASN A 147 23.66 22.87 0.77
C ASN A 147 22.77 22.17 1.84
N ILE A 148 23.09 20.92 2.15
CA ILE A 148 22.55 20.26 3.33
C ILE A 148 23.33 20.86 4.52
N PRO A 149 22.68 21.53 5.49
CA PRO A 149 23.36 21.90 6.72
C PRO A 149 23.96 20.62 7.34
N ASN A 150 25.26 20.65 7.64
CA ASN A 150 26.00 19.53 8.23
C ASN A 150 25.49 19.10 9.63
N SER A 151 24.54 19.81 10.18
CA SER A 151 23.85 19.48 11.42
C SER A 151 22.46 18.95 11.16
N VAL A 152 22.35 17.62 10.94
CA VAL A 152 21.07 16.98 11.18
C VAL A 152 20.84 17.00 12.68
N PRO A 153 19.81 17.70 13.17
CA PRO A 153 19.49 17.69 14.60
C PRO A 153 19.30 16.23 15.04
N LEU A 154 19.77 15.88 16.24
CA LEU A 154 19.43 14.62 16.88
C LEU A 154 17.94 14.39 16.71
N GLN A 155 17.57 13.23 16.13
CA GLN A 155 16.19 12.91 15.86
C GLN A 155 15.33 13.10 17.12
N ASN A 156 14.44 14.09 17.11
CA ASN A 156 13.53 14.32 18.22
C ASN A 156 12.56 13.13 18.30
N LYS A 157 12.88 12.20 19.21
CA LYS A 157 12.12 10.95 19.38
C LYS A 157 10.63 11.18 19.66
N SER A 158 10.29 12.30 20.30
CA SER A 158 8.90 12.65 20.60
C SER A 158 8.14 13.02 19.31
N LEU A 159 8.71 13.86 18.46
CA LEU A 159 8.11 14.23 17.17
C LEU A 159 8.02 13.01 16.22
N ALA A 160 9.03 12.16 16.21
CA ALA A 160 9.00 10.96 15.40
C ALA A 160 7.90 9.98 15.84
N ARG A 161 7.70 9.82 17.16
CA ARG A 161 6.59 9.00 17.70
C ARG A 161 5.22 9.62 17.40
N ALA A 162 5.08 10.93 17.53
CA ALA A 162 3.85 11.63 17.19
C ALA A 162 3.52 11.50 15.69
N ALA A 163 4.52 11.64 14.81
CA ALA A 163 4.35 11.39 13.38
C ALA A 163 3.90 9.94 13.08
N ALA A 164 4.52 8.96 13.74
CA ALA A 164 4.12 7.55 13.60
C ALA A 164 2.67 7.32 14.07
N ALA A 165 2.25 7.94 15.18
CA ALA A 165 0.87 7.86 15.66
C ALA A 165 -0.11 8.47 14.65
N ILE A 166 0.22 9.60 14.03
CA ILE A 166 -0.62 10.22 13.00
C ILE A 166 -0.70 9.34 11.74
N PHE A 167 0.40 8.68 11.33
CA PHE A 167 0.35 7.70 10.24
C PHE A 167 -0.60 6.53 10.56
N LEU A 168 -0.59 6.01 11.80
CA LEU A 168 -1.52 4.98 12.22
C LEU A 168 -2.98 5.45 12.21
N VAL A 169 -3.26 6.65 12.70
CA VAL A 169 -4.62 7.24 12.63
C VAL A 169 -5.06 7.37 11.17
N ARG A 170 -4.19 7.84 10.28
CA ARG A 170 -4.46 7.93 8.85
C ARG A 170 -4.80 6.56 8.26
N ASP A 171 -4.04 5.51 8.60
CA ASP A 171 -4.33 4.15 8.14
C ASP A 171 -5.66 3.64 8.68
N GLY A 172 -5.96 3.92 9.95
CA GLY A 172 -7.26 3.62 10.55
C GLY A 172 -8.41 4.28 9.80
N VAL A 173 -8.30 5.55 9.44
CA VAL A 173 -9.31 6.27 8.62
C VAL A 173 -9.48 5.59 7.25
N THR A 174 -8.39 5.21 6.59
CA THR A 174 -8.45 4.56 5.29
C THR A 174 -9.11 3.17 5.37
N ILE A 175 -8.77 2.40 6.39
CA ILE A 175 -9.35 1.08 6.65
C ILE A 175 -10.85 1.20 6.96
N PHE A 176 -11.22 2.09 7.88
CA PHE A 176 -12.61 2.36 8.21
C PHE A 176 -13.44 2.75 6.98
N GLY A 177 -12.92 3.66 6.15
CA GLY A 177 -13.58 4.05 4.91
C GLY A 177 -13.78 2.88 3.95
N SER A 178 -12.75 2.09 3.73
CA SER A 178 -12.79 1.02 2.73
C SER A 178 -13.63 -0.19 3.17
N PHE A 179 -13.59 -0.55 4.44
CA PHE A 179 -14.16 -1.83 4.91
C PHE A 179 -15.40 -1.69 5.77
N THR A 180 -15.66 -0.50 6.31
CA THR A 180 -16.86 -0.25 7.12
C THR A 180 -17.81 0.71 6.40
N LEU A 181 -17.29 1.87 5.96
CA LEU A 181 -18.14 2.91 5.38
C LEU A 181 -18.59 2.55 3.95
N ALA A 182 -17.74 1.93 3.13
CA ALA A 182 -18.12 1.58 1.75
C ALA A 182 -19.24 0.54 1.69
N PRO A 183 -19.24 -0.58 2.42
CA PRO A 183 -20.37 -1.50 2.47
C PRO A 183 -21.63 -0.83 3.01
N TRP A 184 -21.54 -0.09 4.12
CA TRP A 184 -22.66 0.60 4.72
C TRP A 184 -23.34 1.60 3.76
N LEU A 185 -22.54 2.37 3.00
CA LEU A 185 -23.06 3.27 1.97
C LEU A 185 -23.64 2.52 0.77
N SER A 186 -23.11 1.34 0.43
CA SER A 186 -23.67 0.48 -0.62
C SER A 186 -25.11 0.09 -0.31
N ASP A 187 -25.38 -0.28 0.94
CA ASP A 187 -26.73 -0.65 1.39
C ASP A 187 -27.68 0.54 1.44
N ALA A 188 -27.16 1.75 1.62
CA ALA A 188 -27.95 2.99 1.64
C ALA A 188 -28.32 3.54 0.24
N ILE A 189 -27.70 3.04 -0.85
CA ILE A 189 -28.01 3.48 -2.21
C ILE A 189 -29.34 2.86 -2.68
N PRO A 190 -30.36 3.68 -3.09
CA PRO A 190 -31.61 3.17 -3.64
C PRO A 190 -31.41 2.34 -4.92
N ASP A 191 -32.22 1.29 -5.10
CA ASP A 191 -32.14 0.38 -6.24
C ASP A 191 -32.35 1.08 -7.59
N GLY A 192 -33.12 2.16 -7.61
CA GLY A 192 -33.43 2.95 -8.83
C GLY A 192 -32.23 3.71 -9.41
N LEU A 193 -31.12 3.87 -8.64
CA LEU A 193 -29.90 4.54 -9.10
C LEU A 193 -28.84 3.59 -9.64
N ALA A 194 -29.02 2.27 -9.48
CA ALA A 194 -28.07 1.27 -9.94
C ALA A 194 -28.79 0.25 -10.84
N ALA A 195 -28.68 0.41 -12.14
CA ALA A 195 -29.35 -0.41 -13.16
C ALA A 195 -28.91 -1.90 -13.14
N HIS A 196 -27.83 -2.23 -12.43
CA HIS A 196 -27.30 -3.60 -12.30
C HIS A 196 -27.03 -3.94 -10.85
N PHE A 197 -27.39 -5.16 -10.44
CA PHE A 197 -27.26 -5.71 -9.08
C PHE A 197 -25.85 -5.58 -8.47
N HIS A 198 -24.80 -5.59 -9.29
CA HIS A 198 -23.41 -5.44 -8.83
C HIS A 198 -22.87 -3.99 -8.89
N ALA A 199 -23.62 -3.02 -9.41
CA ALA A 199 -23.13 -1.66 -9.58
C ALA A 199 -22.91 -0.92 -8.26
N LYS A 200 -23.79 -1.11 -7.27
CA LYS A 200 -23.70 -0.45 -5.95
C LYS A 200 -22.39 -0.78 -5.20
N PRO A 201 -22.05 -2.07 -4.98
CA PRO A 201 -20.79 -2.42 -4.31
C PRO A 201 -19.58 -1.91 -5.06
N ILE A 202 -19.55 -2.01 -6.40
CA ILE A 202 -18.42 -1.56 -7.21
C ILE A 202 -18.22 -0.05 -7.09
N ILE A 203 -19.30 0.73 -7.23
CA ILE A 203 -19.24 2.20 -7.13
C ILE A 203 -18.76 2.62 -5.75
N THR A 204 -19.32 2.07 -4.68
CA THR A 204 -18.93 2.44 -3.31
C THR A 204 -17.53 1.99 -2.96
N GLN A 205 -17.12 0.78 -3.36
CA GLN A 205 -15.77 0.26 -3.13
C GLN A 205 -14.68 1.01 -3.91
N LEU A 206 -15.02 1.71 -4.98
CA LEU A 206 -14.08 2.60 -5.68
C LEU A 206 -14.15 4.03 -5.15
N THR A 207 -15.35 4.55 -4.94
CA THR A 207 -15.56 5.96 -4.59
C THR A 207 -15.21 6.27 -3.14
N VAL A 208 -15.62 5.42 -2.20
CA VAL A 208 -15.40 5.68 -0.77
C VAL A 208 -13.93 5.68 -0.39
N PRO A 209 -13.08 4.72 -0.81
CA PRO A 209 -11.64 4.81 -0.57
C PRO A 209 -10.99 6.06 -1.18
N VAL A 210 -11.48 6.53 -2.34
CA VAL A 210 -11.01 7.80 -2.93
C VAL A 210 -11.42 8.98 -2.05
N LEU A 211 -12.65 9.05 -1.60
CA LEU A 211 -13.14 10.12 -0.73
C LEU A 211 -12.42 10.12 0.63
N THR A 212 -12.09 8.95 1.18
CA THR A 212 -11.31 8.87 2.43
C THR A 212 -9.92 9.47 2.30
N GLN A 213 -9.36 9.57 1.07
CA GLN A 213 -8.10 10.26 0.86
C GLN A 213 -8.19 11.77 1.15
N LEU A 214 -9.37 12.38 1.05
CA LEU A 214 -9.54 13.79 1.41
C LEU A 214 -9.28 14.03 2.91
N VAL A 215 -9.59 13.05 3.76
CA VAL A 215 -9.32 13.09 5.21
C VAL A 215 -7.94 12.52 5.53
N ALA A 216 -7.55 11.44 4.87
CA ALA A 216 -6.28 10.76 5.13
C ALA A 216 -5.06 11.58 4.64
N THR A 217 -5.20 12.38 3.56
CA THR A 217 -4.07 13.13 3.00
C THR A 217 -3.59 14.26 3.91
N PRO A 218 -4.45 15.10 4.53
CA PRO A 218 -3.99 16.09 5.51
C PRO A 218 -3.18 15.48 6.66
N LEU A 219 -3.66 14.35 7.19
CA LEU A 219 -2.95 13.60 8.24
C LEU A 219 -1.59 13.10 7.76
N HIS A 220 -1.54 12.56 6.55
CA HIS A 220 -0.29 12.09 5.96
C HIS A 220 0.74 13.21 5.79
N LEU A 221 0.33 14.35 5.26
CA LEU A 221 1.21 15.51 5.07
C LEU A 221 1.70 16.08 6.40
N LEU A 222 0.84 16.12 7.41
CA LEU A 222 1.22 16.55 8.75
C LEU A 222 2.25 15.59 9.38
N ALA A 223 2.01 14.29 9.31
CA ALA A 223 2.95 13.29 9.81
C ALA A 223 4.30 13.37 9.08
N LEU A 224 4.29 13.56 7.77
CA LEU A 224 5.49 13.70 6.96
C LEU A 224 6.27 14.96 7.32
N ASP A 225 5.57 16.11 7.53
CA ASP A 225 6.20 17.35 7.97
C ASP A 225 6.83 17.21 9.36
N MET A 226 6.13 16.58 10.31
CA MET A 226 6.66 16.31 11.65
C MET A 226 7.88 15.38 11.62
N TYR A 227 7.90 14.43 10.70
CA TYR A 227 9.02 13.51 10.57
C TYR A 227 10.24 14.12 9.88
N THR A 228 10.04 14.93 8.85
CA THR A 228 11.12 15.55 8.07
C THR A 228 11.67 16.82 8.70
N ARG A 229 10.83 17.58 9.40
CA ARG A 229 11.17 18.86 10.04
C ARG A 229 11.07 18.77 11.55
N GLN A 230 12.20 18.45 12.16
CA GLN A 230 12.27 18.14 13.59
C GLN A 230 12.56 19.31 14.50
N TYR A 231 12.38 20.54 14.02
CA TYR A 231 12.46 21.74 14.86
C TYR A 231 11.12 22.08 15.51
N THR A 232 11.18 22.79 16.64
CA THR A 232 9.99 23.23 17.36
C THR A 232 9.27 24.34 16.59
N MET A 233 8.01 24.08 16.26
CA MET A 233 7.11 25.00 15.56
C MET A 233 5.72 24.89 16.20
N PRO A 234 4.96 25.99 16.35
CA PRO A 234 3.58 25.94 16.80
C PRO A 234 2.75 25.01 15.90
N LEU A 235 1.86 24.22 16.50
CA LEU A 235 1.09 23.20 15.76
C LEU A 235 0.27 23.81 14.62
N LEU A 236 -0.34 24.98 14.84
CA LEU A 236 -1.14 25.66 13.82
C LEU A 236 -0.32 26.07 12.59
N GLU A 237 0.88 26.59 12.79
CA GLU A 237 1.80 26.93 11.69
C GLU A 237 2.26 25.68 10.95
N ARG A 238 2.52 24.59 11.70
CA ARG A 238 2.90 23.31 11.12
C ARG A 238 1.78 22.74 10.24
N VAL A 239 0.54 22.76 10.71
CA VAL A 239 -0.63 22.37 9.93
C VAL A 239 -0.75 23.22 8.66
N LYS A 240 -0.72 24.54 8.78
CA LYS A 240 -0.80 25.46 7.63
C LYS A 240 0.31 25.19 6.61
N HIS A 241 1.53 24.96 7.09
CA HIS A 241 2.68 24.70 6.25
C HIS A 241 2.59 23.33 5.55
N SER A 242 2.20 22.26 6.26
CA SER A 242 2.10 20.91 5.71
C SER A 242 1.02 20.79 4.63
N GLN A 243 -0.05 21.60 4.74
CA GLN A 243 -1.18 21.54 3.83
C GLN A 243 -1.04 22.41 2.57
N GLN A 244 0.09 23.10 2.40
CA GLN A 244 0.34 23.95 1.23
C GLN A 244 0.15 23.21 -0.11
N TYR A 245 0.42 21.90 -0.15
CA TYR A 245 0.32 21.06 -1.34
C TYR A 245 -0.82 20.04 -1.28
N LEU A 246 -1.80 20.29 -0.41
CA LEU A 246 -2.91 19.34 -0.17
C LEU A 246 -3.64 18.92 -1.46
N PRO A 247 -4.03 19.82 -2.39
CA PRO A 247 -4.80 19.42 -3.56
C PRO A 247 -4.03 18.46 -4.48
N SER A 248 -2.76 18.77 -4.76
CA SER A 248 -1.92 17.92 -5.63
C SER A 248 -1.58 16.59 -4.99
N SER A 249 -1.34 16.59 -3.68
CA SER A 249 -1.06 15.37 -2.92
C SER A 249 -2.29 14.48 -2.80
N ALA A 250 -3.46 15.06 -2.55
CA ALA A 250 -4.73 14.33 -2.50
C ALA A 250 -5.05 13.68 -3.86
N LEU A 251 -4.92 14.44 -4.95
CA LEU A 251 -5.13 13.93 -6.30
C LEU A 251 -4.23 12.71 -6.60
N LEU A 252 -2.93 12.80 -6.30
CA LEU A 252 -2.02 11.67 -6.55
C LEU A 252 -2.30 10.46 -5.66
N ARG A 253 -2.71 10.68 -4.42
CA ARG A 253 -3.11 9.59 -3.54
C ARG A 253 -4.37 8.90 -4.02
N CYS A 254 -5.31 9.65 -4.61
CA CYS A 254 -6.48 9.07 -5.29
C CYS A 254 -6.05 8.27 -6.54
N ILE A 255 -5.19 8.82 -7.38
CA ILE A 255 -4.67 8.14 -8.58
C ILE A 255 -3.91 6.85 -8.19
N ARG A 256 -3.18 6.85 -7.08
CA ARG A 256 -2.46 5.67 -6.57
C ARG A 256 -3.37 4.47 -6.28
N ILE A 257 -4.65 4.71 -5.98
CA ILE A 257 -5.63 3.64 -5.73
C ILE A 257 -5.80 2.76 -6.97
N ILE A 258 -5.74 3.33 -8.17
CA ILE A 258 -5.93 2.60 -9.42
C ILE A 258 -4.88 1.49 -9.62
N PRO A 259 -3.56 1.73 -9.59
CA PRO A 259 -2.59 0.64 -9.71
C PRO A 259 -2.62 -0.31 -8.50
N ALA A 260 -2.82 0.20 -7.29
CA ALA A 260 -2.76 -0.60 -6.08
C ALA A 260 -3.94 -1.58 -5.95
N PHE A 261 -5.16 -1.10 -6.13
CA PHE A 261 -6.37 -1.91 -5.98
C PHE A 261 -6.93 -2.42 -7.31
N GLY A 262 -6.83 -1.64 -8.39
CA GLY A 262 -7.29 -2.07 -9.72
C GLY A 262 -6.36 -3.14 -10.30
N ILE A 263 -5.16 -2.73 -10.71
CA ILE A 263 -4.24 -3.65 -11.40
C ILE A 263 -3.73 -4.74 -10.43
N GLY A 264 -3.30 -4.37 -9.24
CA GLY A 264 -2.68 -5.28 -8.27
C GLY A 264 -3.62 -6.38 -7.79
N CYS A 265 -4.79 -6.02 -7.26
CA CYS A 265 -5.74 -7.00 -6.75
C CYS A 265 -6.30 -7.89 -7.85
N LEU A 266 -6.68 -7.32 -9.01
CA LEU A 266 -7.20 -8.11 -10.13
C LEU A 266 -6.15 -9.10 -10.64
N THR A 267 -4.92 -8.65 -10.90
CA THR A 267 -3.85 -9.55 -11.35
C THR A 267 -3.56 -10.63 -10.31
N ASN A 268 -3.57 -10.30 -9.02
CA ASN A 268 -3.35 -11.28 -7.97
C ASN A 268 -4.45 -12.36 -7.97
N MET A 269 -5.70 -11.97 -8.12
CA MET A 269 -6.83 -12.90 -8.18
C MET A 269 -6.73 -13.83 -9.41
N GLU A 270 -6.49 -13.26 -10.60
CA GLU A 270 -6.40 -14.03 -11.85
C GLU A 270 -5.21 -15.00 -11.85
N LEU A 271 -4.03 -14.54 -11.43
CA LEU A 271 -2.85 -15.40 -11.35
C LEU A 271 -3.04 -16.52 -10.32
N ARG A 272 -3.62 -16.19 -9.15
CA ARG A 272 -3.94 -17.19 -8.14
C ARG A 272 -4.89 -18.26 -8.67
N CYS A 273 -5.98 -17.86 -9.32
CA CYS A 273 -6.91 -18.79 -9.96
C CYS A 273 -6.21 -19.68 -11.01
N ALA A 274 -5.37 -19.10 -11.85
CA ALA A 274 -4.63 -19.84 -12.87
C ALA A 274 -3.62 -20.84 -12.26
N PHE A 275 -2.90 -20.47 -11.21
CA PHE A 275 -1.97 -21.38 -10.51
C PHE A 275 -2.72 -22.49 -9.79
N HIS A 276 -3.82 -22.19 -9.11
CA HIS A 276 -4.62 -23.18 -8.41
C HIS A 276 -5.24 -24.19 -9.40
N ALA A 277 -5.75 -23.73 -10.55
CA ALA A 277 -6.27 -24.61 -11.59
C ALA A 277 -5.22 -25.60 -12.12
N ARG A 278 -3.95 -25.16 -12.30
CA ARG A 278 -2.86 -26.02 -12.77
C ARG A 278 -2.40 -27.05 -11.74
N VAL A 279 -2.55 -26.74 -10.46
CA VAL A 279 -2.14 -27.64 -9.37
C VAL A 279 -3.24 -28.67 -9.08
N SER A 280 -4.51 -28.31 -9.30
CA SER A 280 -5.67 -29.16 -9.01
C SER A 280 -6.10 -30.05 -10.17
N GLY A 281 -5.68 -29.76 -11.42
CA GLY A 281 -5.91 -30.59 -12.63
C GLY A 281 -4.73 -31.50 -12.90
#